data_357fee7eae2e882ce37832cbeb7e7186
#
_entry.id   357fee7eae2e882ce37832cbeb7e7186
#
_cell.length_a   1.000
_cell.length_b   1.000
_cell.length_c   1.000
_cell.angle_alpha   90.00
_cell.angle_beta   90.00
_cell.angle_gamma   90.00
#
_symmetry.space_group_name_H-M   'P 1'
#
loop_
_entity.id
_entity.type
_entity.pdbx_description
1 polymer ?
#
loop_
_entity_poly.entity_id
_entity_poly.type
_entity_poly.pdbx_seq_one_letter_code
_entity_poly.pdbx_strand_id
1 'polypeptide(L)'
;MEKQVVAGLGEIGRPILELIMKVSPAIGYDIEESLIDKEKIKKYEKYPTTFLHICIPFTEKFIANIISLNKKFKPKCIVIHSTISPNTTTKIQTQTDVPVMYSATRGVHKRMLFDLRRYTKFFAVDPNVPNATWAAKEFSNLMKKCKVKTKQMSNPITLELAKIVVDTSYYGWLITYAQLSNMIAIQNNVNYDEMWSFADEIHKFLGNRPKMFPGFIGGHCVIPNLDQIGRAHV
;
A
#
# COMPACT_ATOMS: atom_id res chain seq x y z
N MET A 1 -16.57 20.11 15.75
CA MET A 1 -16.60 18.92 14.85
C MET A 1 -15.49 19.11 13.84
N GLU A 2 -14.80 18.02 13.45
CA GLU A 2 -13.69 18.06 12.48
C GLU A 2 -14.03 17.20 11.27
N LYS A 3 -13.35 17.44 10.14
CA LYS A 3 -13.56 16.67 8.90
C LYS A 3 -12.30 15.94 8.46
N GLN A 4 -12.49 14.95 7.61
CA GLN A 4 -11.46 14.28 6.83
C GLN A 4 -11.46 14.82 5.40
N VAL A 5 -10.32 14.90 4.75
CA VAL A 5 -10.22 15.25 3.33
C VAL A 5 -9.53 14.12 2.59
N VAL A 6 -10.13 13.62 1.52
CA VAL A 6 -9.52 12.62 0.64
C VAL A 6 -9.21 13.27 -0.70
N ALA A 7 -7.93 13.40 -1.03
CA ALA A 7 -7.44 13.96 -2.28
C ALA A 7 -7.05 12.85 -3.27
N GLY A 8 -7.64 12.90 -4.47
CA GLY A 8 -7.62 11.83 -5.48
C GLY A 8 -8.79 10.87 -5.30
N LEU A 9 -9.80 10.95 -6.19
CA LEU A 9 -11.04 10.17 -6.10
C LEU A 9 -11.12 9.04 -7.14
N GLY A 10 -9.96 8.51 -7.51
CA GLY A 10 -9.84 7.32 -8.34
C GLY A 10 -10.14 6.02 -7.57
N GLU A 11 -9.60 4.90 -8.08
CA GLU A 11 -9.85 3.53 -7.60
C GLU A 11 -9.48 3.28 -6.13
N ILE A 12 -8.59 4.08 -5.57
CA ILE A 12 -8.17 4.00 -4.16
C ILE A 12 -8.93 5.03 -3.30
N GLY A 13 -8.98 6.28 -3.76
CA GLY A 13 -9.51 7.37 -2.93
C GLY A 13 -11.01 7.31 -2.73
N ARG A 14 -11.78 6.93 -3.76
CA ARG A 14 -13.23 6.79 -3.63
C ARG A 14 -13.64 5.75 -2.57
N PRO A 15 -13.11 4.51 -2.58
CA PRO A 15 -13.39 3.56 -1.51
C PRO A 15 -12.95 4.02 -0.11
N ILE A 16 -11.82 4.75 0.00
CA ILE A 16 -11.38 5.32 1.28
C ILE A 16 -12.34 6.40 1.75
N LEU A 17 -12.79 7.29 0.86
CA LEU A 17 -13.77 8.31 1.17
C LEU A 17 -15.09 7.68 1.65
N GLU A 18 -15.62 6.71 0.92
CA GLU A 18 -16.84 5.98 1.28
C GLU A 18 -16.73 5.28 2.64
N LEU A 19 -15.57 4.71 2.93
CA LEU A 19 -15.31 4.06 4.20
C LEU A 19 -15.36 5.06 5.37
N ILE A 20 -14.71 6.20 5.22
CA ILE A 20 -14.58 7.23 6.25
C ILE A 20 -15.91 7.96 6.46
N MET A 21 -16.63 8.27 5.39
CA MET A 21 -17.93 8.98 5.46
C MET A 21 -18.98 8.27 6.32
N LYS A 22 -18.85 6.96 6.54
CA LYS A 22 -19.77 6.20 7.40
C LYS A 22 -19.60 6.52 8.89
N VAL A 23 -18.48 7.13 9.28
CA VAL A 23 -18.10 7.30 10.69
C VAL A 23 -17.61 8.70 11.06
N SER A 24 -17.34 9.56 10.08
CA SER A 24 -16.82 10.91 10.27
C SER A 24 -17.27 11.83 9.12
N PRO A 25 -17.46 13.13 9.36
CA PRO A 25 -17.56 14.10 8.28
C PRO A 25 -16.34 13.98 7.36
N ALA A 26 -16.58 13.84 6.05
CA ALA A 26 -15.50 13.76 5.08
C ALA A 26 -15.90 14.38 3.74
N ILE A 27 -14.91 14.96 3.06
CA ILE A 27 -15.04 15.50 1.71
C ILE A 27 -14.01 14.90 0.78
N GLY A 28 -14.40 14.71 -0.47
CA GLY A 28 -13.49 14.34 -1.54
C GLY A 28 -12.98 15.59 -2.27
N TYR A 29 -11.74 15.53 -2.73
CA TYR A 29 -11.12 16.54 -3.59
C TYR A 29 -10.41 15.86 -4.76
N ASP A 30 -10.64 16.34 -5.96
CA ASP A 30 -9.98 15.88 -7.18
C ASP A 30 -9.70 17.06 -8.11
N ILE A 31 -8.81 16.88 -9.08
CA ILE A 31 -8.60 17.83 -10.17
C ILE A 31 -9.75 17.77 -11.18
N GLU A 32 -10.42 16.61 -11.28
CA GLU A 32 -11.61 16.41 -12.09
C GLU A 32 -12.85 16.80 -11.29
N GLU A 33 -13.42 17.96 -11.59
CA GLU A 33 -14.57 18.51 -10.85
C GLU A 33 -15.80 17.62 -10.84
N SER A 34 -16.00 16.79 -11.89
CA SER A 34 -17.14 15.87 -11.99
C SER A 34 -17.16 14.81 -10.88
N LEU A 35 -15.99 14.51 -10.28
CA LEU A 35 -15.87 13.56 -9.18
C LEU A 35 -16.17 14.18 -7.80
N ILE A 36 -16.32 15.50 -7.72
CA ILE A 36 -16.44 16.25 -6.48
C ILE A 36 -17.91 16.46 -6.11
N ASP A 37 -18.29 16.11 -4.88
CA ASP A 37 -19.59 16.43 -4.29
C ASP A 37 -19.56 17.87 -3.71
N LYS A 38 -19.99 18.84 -4.52
CA LYS A 38 -19.99 20.27 -4.17
C LYS A 38 -20.88 20.58 -2.96
N GLU A 39 -21.97 19.87 -2.76
CA GLU A 39 -22.87 20.08 -1.60
C GLU A 39 -22.20 19.65 -0.29
N LYS A 40 -21.52 18.50 -0.29
CA LYS A 40 -20.78 18.06 0.87
C LYS A 40 -19.60 18.97 1.20
N ILE A 41 -18.89 19.49 0.19
CA ILE A 41 -17.85 20.48 0.41
C ILE A 41 -18.44 21.68 1.13
N LYS A 42 -19.50 22.30 0.61
CA LYS A 42 -20.18 23.45 1.20
C LYS A 42 -20.61 23.18 2.65
N LYS A 43 -21.15 21.99 2.92
CA LYS A 43 -21.62 21.57 4.25
C LYS A 43 -20.49 21.51 5.27
N TYR A 44 -19.30 21.04 4.88
CA TYR A 44 -18.19 20.80 5.81
C TYR A 44 -17.00 21.76 5.61
N GLU A 45 -17.12 22.78 4.76
CA GLU A 45 -16.04 23.70 4.40
C GLU A 45 -15.37 24.34 5.63
N LYS A 46 -16.17 24.81 6.56
CA LYS A 46 -15.70 25.54 7.76
C LYS A 46 -15.11 24.64 8.85
N TYR A 47 -15.21 23.29 8.71
CA TYR A 47 -14.70 22.39 9.74
C TYR A 47 -13.18 22.23 9.59
N PRO A 48 -12.42 22.28 10.72
CA PRO A 48 -10.99 21.97 10.69
C PRO A 48 -10.73 20.58 10.11
N THR A 49 -9.63 20.42 9.40
CA THR A 49 -9.24 19.14 8.81
C THR A 49 -8.34 18.37 9.78
N THR A 50 -8.77 17.16 10.16
CA THR A 50 -7.95 16.27 10.98
C THR A 50 -6.89 15.58 10.11
N PHE A 51 -7.33 14.78 9.14
CA PHE A 51 -6.43 14.11 8.21
C PHE A 51 -6.68 14.56 6.77
N LEU A 52 -5.59 14.77 6.05
CA LEU A 52 -5.55 14.85 4.59
C LEU A 52 -5.05 13.52 4.04
N HIS A 53 -5.96 12.72 3.51
CA HIS A 53 -5.67 11.44 2.89
C HIS A 53 -5.27 11.63 1.43
N ILE A 54 -4.04 11.25 1.08
CA ILE A 54 -3.47 11.40 -0.27
C ILE A 54 -3.62 10.09 -1.04
N CYS A 55 -4.39 10.13 -2.12
CA CYS A 55 -4.67 9.00 -3.01
C CYS A 55 -4.39 9.34 -4.49
N ILE A 56 -3.52 10.32 -4.75
CA ILE A 56 -3.15 10.77 -6.09
C ILE A 56 -2.01 9.90 -6.67
N PRO A 57 -1.86 9.80 -8.00
CA PRO A 57 -0.75 9.08 -8.63
C PRO A 57 0.61 9.65 -8.25
N PHE A 58 1.60 8.74 -8.07
CA PHE A 58 2.99 9.14 -7.81
C PHE A 58 3.65 9.60 -9.12
N THR A 59 3.92 10.89 -9.20
CA THR A 59 4.54 11.56 -10.37
C THR A 59 5.65 12.50 -9.89
N GLU A 60 6.39 13.10 -10.81
CA GLU A 60 7.41 14.11 -10.47
C GLU A 60 6.85 15.28 -9.64
N LYS A 61 5.58 15.65 -9.88
CA LYS A 61 4.89 16.73 -9.14
C LYS A 61 4.24 16.27 -7.82
N PHE A 62 4.41 15.00 -7.43
CA PHE A 62 3.71 14.42 -6.28
C PHE A 62 3.94 15.21 -5.00
N ILE A 63 5.18 15.51 -4.65
CA ILE A 63 5.54 16.26 -3.43
C ILE A 63 4.96 17.68 -3.51
N ALA A 64 5.17 18.38 -4.62
CA ALA A 64 4.66 19.75 -4.80
C ALA A 64 3.12 19.81 -4.66
N ASN A 65 2.42 18.81 -5.21
CA ASN A 65 0.96 18.71 -5.09
C ASN A 65 0.54 18.51 -3.63
N ILE A 66 1.23 17.67 -2.86
CA ILE A 66 0.92 17.46 -1.43
C ILE A 66 1.15 18.76 -0.65
N ILE A 67 2.24 19.48 -0.89
CA ILE A 67 2.51 20.76 -0.22
C ILE A 67 1.43 21.79 -0.53
N SER A 68 0.97 21.85 -1.79
CA SER A 68 -0.15 22.71 -2.18
C SER A 68 -1.45 22.33 -1.46
N LEU A 69 -1.77 21.03 -1.40
CA LEU A 69 -2.94 20.53 -0.70
C LEU A 69 -2.85 20.76 0.82
N ASN A 70 -1.65 20.63 1.41
CA ASN A 70 -1.41 20.97 2.82
C ASN A 70 -1.73 22.42 3.13
N LYS A 71 -1.26 23.34 2.29
CA LYS A 71 -1.56 24.78 2.41
C LYS A 71 -3.06 25.08 2.26
N LYS A 72 -3.73 24.38 1.34
CA LYS A 72 -5.17 24.56 1.06
C LYS A 72 -6.04 24.07 2.21
N PHE A 73 -5.80 22.87 2.71
CA PHE A 73 -6.69 22.21 3.69
C PHE A 73 -6.24 22.33 5.14
N LYS A 74 -5.00 22.75 5.39
CA LYS A 74 -4.40 22.94 6.73
C LYS A 74 -4.72 21.77 7.68
N PRO A 75 -4.38 20.51 7.30
CA PRO A 75 -4.68 19.35 8.12
C PRO A 75 -3.81 19.31 9.38
N LYS A 76 -4.24 18.55 10.37
CA LYS A 76 -3.41 18.23 11.55
C LYS A 76 -2.39 17.11 11.25
N CYS A 77 -2.65 16.29 10.23
CA CYS A 77 -1.74 15.23 9.77
C CYS A 77 -2.04 14.88 8.30
N ILE A 78 -1.00 14.54 7.54
CA ILE A 78 -1.09 14.04 6.16
C ILE A 78 -0.95 12.51 6.19
N VAL A 79 -1.82 11.79 5.49
CA VAL A 79 -1.78 10.32 5.37
C VAL A 79 -1.67 9.93 3.90
N ILE A 80 -0.54 9.34 3.50
CA ILE A 80 -0.27 8.94 2.12
C ILE A 80 -0.72 7.48 1.92
N HIS A 81 -1.64 7.24 0.99
CA HIS A 81 -2.15 5.93 0.61
C HIS A 81 -1.59 5.41 -0.71
N SER A 82 -1.05 6.29 -1.53
CA SER A 82 -0.44 5.96 -2.82
C SER A 82 0.81 5.10 -2.64
N THR A 83 1.13 4.28 -3.65
CA THR A 83 2.45 3.64 -3.72
C THR A 83 3.48 4.71 -4.10
N ILE A 84 4.55 4.80 -3.33
CA ILE A 84 5.56 5.85 -3.45
C ILE A 84 6.98 5.26 -3.43
N SER A 85 7.94 6.02 -3.93
CA SER A 85 9.36 5.65 -3.84
C SER A 85 9.88 5.76 -2.41
N PRO A 86 10.91 4.99 -2.05
CA PRO A 86 11.52 5.06 -0.72
C PRO A 86 11.97 6.48 -0.35
N ASN A 87 11.85 6.82 0.93
CA ASN A 87 12.15 8.13 1.50
C ASN A 87 11.21 9.28 1.05
N THR A 88 10.13 9.01 0.31
CA THR A 88 9.19 10.07 -0.10
C THR A 88 8.49 10.69 1.11
N THR A 89 8.06 9.89 2.08
CA THR A 89 7.43 10.42 3.31
C THR A 89 8.35 11.37 4.05
N THR A 90 9.62 11.00 4.21
CA THR A 90 10.64 11.85 4.84
C THR A 90 10.86 13.16 4.07
N LYS A 91 10.93 13.10 2.73
CA LYS A 91 11.08 14.30 1.90
C LYS A 91 9.90 15.27 2.03
N ILE A 92 8.68 14.75 2.21
CA ILE A 92 7.51 15.59 2.46
C ILE A 92 7.54 16.14 3.89
N GLN A 93 7.93 15.31 4.87
CA GLN A 93 8.03 15.73 6.27
C GLN A 93 8.97 16.93 6.46
N THR A 94 10.09 17.01 5.73
CA THR A 94 11.01 18.16 5.81
C THR A 94 10.44 19.47 5.26
N GLN A 95 9.27 19.41 4.59
CA GLN A 95 8.61 20.58 3.97
C GLN A 95 7.26 20.90 4.63
N THR A 96 6.92 20.23 5.75
CA THR A 96 5.63 20.42 6.44
C THR A 96 5.83 20.45 7.95
N ASP A 97 5.00 21.24 8.63
CA ASP A 97 5.00 21.36 10.10
C ASP A 97 4.08 20.33 10.78
N VAL A 98 3.36 19.54 9.99
CA VAL A 98 2.43 18.52 10.49
C VAL A 98 2.99 17.11 10.25
N PRO A 99 2.64 16.12 11.09
CA PRO A 99 3.08 14.75 10.88
C PRO A 99 2.68 14.23 9.50
N VAL A 100 3.59 13.54 8.83
CA VAL A 100 3.34 12.84 7.58
C VAL A 100 3.39 11.34 7.84
N MET A 101 2.27 10.69 7.59
CA MET A 101 2.09 9.25 7.79
C MET A 101 2.04 8.53 6.45
N TYR A 102 2.70 7.39 6.36
CA TYR A 102 2.53 6.47 5.24
C TYR A 102 1.59 5.33 5.61
N SER A 103 0.60 5.05 4.79
CA SER A 103 -0.34 3.94 5.00
C SER A 103 -0.76 3.35 3.67
N ALA A 104 0.14 2.59 3.05
CA ALA A 104 -0.09 1.96 1.75
C ALA A 104 -1.40 1.16 1.70
N THR A 105 -2.08 1.24 0.57
CA THR A 105 -3.29 0.44 0.33
C THR A 105 -2.94 -0.85 -0.37
N ARG A 106 -3.62 -1.93 0.04
CA ARG A 106 -3.57 -3.26 -0.57
C ARG A 106 -4.98 -3.71 -0.89
N GLY A 107 -5.15 -4.38 -2.01
CA GLY A 107 -6.44 -4.91 -2.44
C GLY A 107 -6.59 -4.90 -3.95
N VAL A 108 -7.64 -5.55 -4.44
CA VAL A 108 -8.02 -5.57 -5.85
C VAL A 108 -8.97 -4.40 -6.11
N HIS A 109 -8.71 -3.59 -7.13
CA HIS A 109 -9.45 -2.36 -7.42
C HIS A 109 -10.97 -2.57 -7.46
N LYS A 110 -11.44 -3.60 -8.17
CA LYS A 110 -12.89 -3.91 -8.32
C LYS A 110 -13.62 -4.24 -6.99
N ARG A 111 -12.88 -4.59 -5.94
CA ARG A 111 -13.44 -4.93 -4.62
C ARG A 111 -12.74 -4.18 -3.46
N MET A 112 -12.12 -3.05 -3.75
CA MET A 112 -11.26 -2.32 -2.82
C MET A 112 -11.92 -2.05 -1.46
N LEU A 113 -13.20 -1.67 -1.42
CA LEU A 113 -13.91 -1.42 -0.16
C LEU A 113 -14.00 -2.67 0.73
N PHE A 114 -14.17 -3.85 0.13
CA PHE A 114 -14.14 -5.13 0.85
C PHE A 114 -12.74 -5.44 1.37
N ASP A 115 -11.73 -5.30 0.51
CA ASP A 115 -10.33 -5.60 0.83
C ASP A 115 -9.76 -4.65 1.90
N LEU A 116 -10.16 -3.37 1.91
CA LEU A 116 -9.81 -2.41 2.97
C LEU A 116 -10.24 -2.87 4.38
N ARG A 117 -11.34 -3.62 4.48
CA ARG A 117 -11.81 -4.19 5.76
C ARG A 117 -11.24 -5.56 6.07
N ARG A 118 -10.91 -6.32 5.03
CA ARG A 118 -10.37 -7.68 5.15
C ARG A 118 -8.91 -7.67 5.61
N TYR A 119 -8.10 -6.79 5.04
CA TYR A 119 -6.67 -6.74 5.34
C TYR A 119 -6.36 -5.78 6.49
N THR A 120 -5.39 -6.16 7.31
CA THR A 120 -4.80 -5.23 8.27
C THR A 120 -4.16 -4.06 7.53
N LYS A 121 -4.57 -2.84 7.86
CA LYS A 121 -3.99 -1.61 7.30
C LYS A 121 -2.75 -1.23 8.09
N PHE A 122 -1.61 -1.40 7.45
CA PHE A 122 -0.33 -0.98 8.02
C PHE A 122 -0.17 0.53 7.86
N PHE A 123 0.44 1.16 8.84
CA PHE A 123 0.80 2.56 8.78
C PHE A 123 2.09 2.83 9.57
N ALA A 124 2.74 3.92 9.24
CA ALA A 124 3.92 4.39 9.94
C ALA A 124 4.01 5.92 9.91
N VAL A 125 4.47 6.51 10.98
CA VAL A 125 4.84 7.91 11.14
C VAL A 125 6.18 7.97 11.84
N ASP A 126 7.04 8.92 11.49
CA ASP A 126 8.32 9.07 12.18
C ASP A 126 8.06 9.44 13.65
N PRO A 127 8.52 8.64 14.63
CA PRO A 127 8.25 8.88 16.04
C PRO A 127 8.92 10.16 16.59
N ASN A 128 9.90 10.70 15.86
CA ASN A 128 10.64 11.89 16.27
C ASN A 128 9.98 13.21 15.85
N VAL A 129 8.93 13.16 14.99
CA VAL A 129 8.24 14.39 14.61
C VAL A 129 7.21 14.81 15.66
N PRO A 130 6.99 16.12 15.86
CA PRO A 130 5.96 16.62 16.78
C PRO A 130 4.59 16.01 16.45
N ASN A 131 3.82 15.67 17.47
CA ASN A 131 2.48 15.10 17.35
C ASN A 131 2.38 13.72 16.67
N ALA A 132 3.49 12.99 16.45
CA ALA A 132 3.48 11.65 15.85
C ALA A 132 2.62 10.66 16.65
N THR A 133 2.76 10.64 17.98
CA THR A 133 1.97 9.76 18.87
C THR A 133 0.48 10.06 18.78
N TRP A 134 0.12 11.34 18.75
CA TRP A 134 -1.28 11.77 18.55
C TRP A 134 -1.79 11.29 17.19
N ALA A 135 -1.05 11.54 16.11
CA ALA A 135 -1.44 11.16 14.76
C ALA A 135 -1.65 9.64 14.64
N ALA A 136 -0.75 8.83 15.19
CA ALA A 136 -0.84 7.37 15.19
C ALA A 136 -2.10 6.88 15.94
N LYS A 137 -2.36 7.43 17.13
CA LYS A 137 -3.53 7.09 17.95
C LYS A 137 -4.84 7.47 17.25
N GLU A 138 -4.93 8.69 16.74
CA GLU A 138 -6.16 9.18 16.07
C GLU A 138 -6.42 8.43 14.75
N PHE A 139 -5.39 8.12 13.96
CA PHE A 139 -5.55 7.29 12.76
C PHE A 139 -6.06 5.89 13.12
N SER A 140 -5.48 5.25 14.13
CA SER A 140 -5.95 3.93 14.60
C SER A 140 -7.40 3.99 15.09
N ASN A 141 -7.80 5.06 15.81
CA ASN A 141 -9.17 5.27 16.26
C ASN A 141 -10.14 5.44 15.08
N LEU A 142 -9.77 6.24 14.08
CA LEU A 142 -10.55 6.42 12.85
C LEU A 142 -10.75 5.09 12.13
N MET A 143 -9.67 4.34 11.91
CA MET A 143 -9.74 3.05 11.23
C MET A 143 -10.56 2.02 12.03
N LYS A 144 -10.44 1.99 13.35
CA LYS A 144 -11.27 1.14 14.22
C LYS A 144 -12.76 1.45 14.06
N LYS A 145 -13.16 2.74 14.02
CA LYS A 145 -14.55 3.13 13.72
C LYS A 145 -14.99 2.62 12.34
N CYS A 146 -14.10 2.62 11.37
CA CYS A 146 -14.33 2.07 10.02
C CYS A 146 -14.36 0.52 9.99
N LYS A 147 -14.16 -0.16 11.12
CA LYS A 147 -14.02 -1.64 11.21
C LYS A 147 -12.81 -2.16 10.44
N VAL A 148 -11.72 -1.41 10.42
CA VAL A 148 -10.44 -1.77 9.80
C VAL A 148 -9.42 -2.02 10.91
N LYS A 149 -8.78 -3.20 10.89
CA LYS A 149 -7.64 -3.50 11.77
C LYS A 149 -6.42 -2.71 11.31
N THR A 150 -5.64 -2.19 12.25
CA THR A 150 -4.41 -1.46 11.96
C THR A 150 -3.21 -2.12 12.63
N LYS A 151 -2.03 -1.92 12.02
CA LYS A 151 -0.74 -2.26 12.62
C LYS A 151 0.25 -1.13 12.34
N GLN A 152 0.79 -0.53 13.38
CA GLN A 152 1.84 0.46 13.26
C GLN A 152 3.19 -0.22 13.03
N MET A 153 3.98 0.32 12.10
CA MET A 153 5.37 -0.04 11.86
C MET A 153 6.30 1.03 12.45
N SER A 154 7.56 0.69 12.66
CA SER A 154 8.54 1.52 13.35
C SER A 154 8.78 2.88 12.69
N ASN A 155 8.81 2.92 11.37
CA ASN A 155 9.05 4.15 10.60
C ASN A 155 8.49 4.03 9.16
N PRO A 156 8.29 5.17 8.47
CA PRO A 156 7.73 5.18 7.12
C PRO A 156 8.54 4.42 6.08
N ILE A 157 9.88 4.52 6.09
CA ILE A 157 10.74 3.84 5.10
C ILE A 157 10.58 2.32 5.15
N THR A 158 10.41 1.75 6.34
CA THR A 158 10.15 0.31 6.47
C THR A 158 8.87 -0.10 5.73
N LEU A 159 7.81 0.70 5.83
CA LEU A 159 6.55 0.39 5.16
C LEU A 159 6.60 0.70 3.65
N GLU A 160 7.32 1.76 3.23
CA GLU A 160 7.55 2.06 1.82
C GLU A 160 8.26 0.89 1.13
N LEU A 161 9.35 0.40 1.72
CA LEU A 161 10.08 -0.78 1.22
C LEU A 161 9.23 -2.05 1.28
N ALA A 162 8.48 -2.27 2.36
CA ALA A 162 7.57 -3.42 2.45
C ALA A 162 6.55 -3.43 1.31
N LYS A 163 5.99 -2.26 0.95
CA LYS A 163 5.01 -2.16 -0.14
C LYS A 163 5.62 -2.53 -1.49
N ILE A 164 6.78 -1.99 -1.84
CA ILE A 164 7.35 -2.19 -3.19
C ILE A 164 8.14 -3.50 -3.31
N VAL A 165 8.89 -3.90 -2.29
CA VAL A 165 9.76 -5.07 -2.34
C VAL A 165 9.02 -6.35 -1.96
N VAL A 166 8.35 -6.34 -0.79
CA VAL A 166 7.77 -7.57 -0.20
C VAL A 166 6.38 -7.88 -0.73
N ASP A 167 5.63 -6.86 -1.17
CA ASP A 167 4.27 -7.05 -1.73
C ASP A 167 4.33 -7.09 -3.28
N THR A 168 4.61 -5.97 -3.92
CA THR A 168 4.43 -5.82 -5.37
C THR A 168 5.51 -6.52 -6.20
N SER A 169 6.80 -6.32 -5.88
CA SER A 169 7.90 -6.95 -6.64
C SER A 169 7.93 -8.45 -6.43
N TYR A 170 7.68 -8.92 -5.19
CA TYR A 170 7.60 -10.36 -4.92
C TYR A 170 6.50 -11.03 -5.73
N TYR A 171 5.33 -10.41 -5.86
CA TYR A 171 4.26 -10.90 -6.72
C TYR A 171 4.70 -10.97 -8.19
N GLY A 172 5.42 -9.95 -8.68
CA GLY A 172 6.01 -9.96 -10.02
C GLY A 172 6.99 -11.12 -10.23
N TRP A 173 7.84 -11.40 -9.24
CA TRP A 173 8.75 -12.54 -9.27
C TRP A 173 8.03 -13.89 -9.36
N LEU A 174 6.95 -14.08 -8.62
CA LEU A 174 6.14 -15.30 -8.70
C LEU A 174 5.57 -15.50 -10.11
N ILE A 175 5.07 -14.43 -10.75
CA ILE A 175 4.58 -14.51 -12.13
C ILE A 175 5.73 -14.83 -13.10
N THR A 176 6.89 -14.19 -12.97
CA THR A 176 8.07 -14.45 -13.80
C THR A 176 8.51 -15.90 -13.67
N TYR A 177 8.56 -16.43 -12.45
CA TYR A 177 8.92 -17.84 -12.23
C TYR A 177 7.87 -18.81 -12.81
N ALA A 178 6.58 -18.47 -12.72
CA ALA A 178 5.53 -19.23 -13.37
C ALA A 178 5.68 -19.25 -14.90
N GLN A 179 6.01 -18.12 -15.51
CA GLN A 179 6.27 -18.04 -16.95
C GLN A 179 7.48 -18.88 -17.34
N LEU A 180 8.60 -18.77 -16.61
CA LEU A 180 9.80 -19.56 -16.84
C LEU A 180 9.52 -21.06 -16.74
N SER A 181 8.85 -21.50 -15.68
CA SER A 181 8.50 -22.91 -15.49
C SER A 181 7.54 -23.45 -16.57
N ASN A 182 6.63 -22.60 -17.07
CA ASN A 182 5.76 -22.96 -18.19
C ASN A 182 6.54 -23.11 -19.51
N MET A 183 7.52 -22.24 -19.77
CA MET A 183 8.40 -22.37 -20.94
C MET A 183 9.18 -23.72 -20.91
N ILE A 184 9.70 -24.10 -19.72
CA ILE A 184 10.38 -25.37 -19.52
C ILE A 184 9.42 -26.56 -19.79
N ALA A 185 8.19 -26.48 -19.29
CA ALA A 185 7.18 -27.52 -19.52
C ALA A 185 6.87 -27.68 -21.01
N ILE A 186 6.65 -26.58 -21.73
CA ILE A 186 6.40 -26.59 -23.19
C ILE A 186 7.59 -27.21 -23.95
N GLN A 187 8.81 -26.77 -23.64
CA GLN A 187 10.02 -27.25 -24.31
C GLN A 187 10.23 -28.77 -24.14
N ASN A 188 9.82 -29.32 -23.00
CA ASN A 188 9.92 -30.74 -22.68
C ASN A 188 8.65 -31.54 -23.00
N ASN A 189 7.63 -30.89 -23.60
CA ASN A 189 6.34 -31.49 -23.92
C ASN A 189 5.63 -32.14 -22.72
N VAL A 190 5.67 -31.49 -21.56
CA VAL A 190 5.00 -31.94 -20.32
C VAL A 190 3.88 -31.00 -19.90
N ASN A 191 2.92 -31.54 -19.16
CA ASN A 191 1.82 -30.74 -18.65
C ASN A 191 2.29 -29.87 -17.49
N TYR A 192 2.06 -28.55 -17.59
CA TYR A 192 2.47 -27.56 -16.59
C TYR A 192 1.80 -27.79 -15.24
N ASP A 193 0.50 -28.06 -15.21
CA ASP A 193 -0.26 -28.23 -13.96
C ASP A 193 0.15 -29.53 -13.26
N GLU A 194 0.39 -30.62 -14.03
CA GLU A 194 0.89 -31.86 -13.48
C GLU A 194 2.30 -31.68 -12.89
N MET A 195 3.18 -30.98 -13.56
CA MET A 195 4.52 -30.64 -13.05
C MET A 195 4.46 -29.86 -11.74
N TRP A 196 3.55 -28.86 -11.63
CA TRP A 196 3.36 -28.08 -10.43
C TRP A 196 2.67 -28.83 -9.29
N SER A 197 1.87 -29.87 -9.58
CA SER A 197 1.23 -30.69 -8.55
C SER A 197 2.22 -31.32 -7.58
N PHE A 198 3.47 -31.53 -8.01
CA PHE A 198 4.56 -32.00 -7.15
C PHE A 198 4.87 -31.02 -6.00
N ALA A 199 4.70 -29.71 -6.21
CA ALA A 199 4.91 -28.70 -5.19
C ALA A 199 3.72 -28.54 -4.25
N ASP A 200 2.52 -28.92 -4.66
CA ASP A 200 1.29 -28.72 -3.90
C ASP A 200 1.31 -29.45 -2.56
N GLU A 201 1.87 -30.65 -2.52
CA GLU A 201 2.00 -31.42 -1.27
C GLU A 201 2.94 -30.72 -0.28
N ILE A 202 4.10 -30.25 -0.77
CA ILE A 202 5.04 -29.49 0.06
C ILE A 202 4.40 -28.22 0.61
N HIS A 203 3.61 -27.53 -0.20
CA HIS A 203 2.92 -26.31 0.20
C HIS A 203 1.86 -26.55 1.28
N LYS A 204 1.22 -27.72 1.33
CA LYS A 204 0.29 -28.10 2.39
C LYS A 204 0.96 -28.17 3.77
N PHE A 205 2.20 -28.67 3.82
CA PHE A 205 2.93 -28.87 5.07
C PHE A 205 3.78 -27.68 5.50
N LEU A 206 4.42 -26.99 4.54
CA LEU A 206 5.37 -25.90 4.82
C LEU A 206 4.81 -24.51 4.53
N GLY A 207 3.57 -24.42 4.06
CA GLY A 207 3.00 -23.19 3.53
C GLY A 207 3.68 -22.78 2.22
N ASN A 208 3.24 -21.66 1.65
CA ASN A 208 3.73 -21.18 0.34
C ASN A 208 5.16 -20.63 0.35
N ARG A 209 5.96 -20.92 1.36
CA ARG A 209 7.35 -20.46 1.53
C ARG A 209 7.56 -18.96 1.15
N PRO A 210 6.70 -18.04 1.61
CA PRO A 210 6.73 -16.66 1.14
C PRO A 210 7.92 -15.88 1.70
N LYS A 211 8.60 -16.41 2.72
CA LYS A 211 9.71 -15.74 3.41
C LYS A 211 10.91 -16.67 3.48
N MET A 212 11.92 -16.33 2.71
CA MET A 212 13.25 -16.91 2.85
C MET A 212 14.15 -15.95 3.63
N PHE A 213 15.15 -16.50 4.32
CA PHE A 213 16.13 -15.69 5.02
C PHE A 213 17.29 -15.34 4.05
N PRO A 214 17.79 -14.09 4.08
CA PRO A 214 18.94 -13.72 3.29
C PRO A 214 20.15 -14.51 3.80
N GLY A 215 20.87 -15.11 2.88
CA GLY A 215 22.01 -15.93 3.20
C GLY A 215 22.70 -16.42 1.95
N PHE A 216 23.73 -17.23 2.14
CA PHE A 216 24.46 -17.84 1.06
C PHE A 216 23.59 -18.89 0.33
N ILE A 217 23.51 -18.79 -0.99
CA ILE A 217 22.88 -19.82 -1.82
C ILE A 217 23.88 -20.96 -1.95
N GLY A 218 23.63 -22.06 -1.24
CA GLY A 218 24.53 -23.19 -1.20
C GLY A 218 23.81 -24.50 -0.96
N GLY A 219 24.62 -25.54 -0.75
CA GLY A 219 24.14 -26.89 -0.48
C GLY A 219 24.08 -27.78 -1.71
N HIS A 220 24.21 -29.07 -1.43
CA HIS A 220 24.27 -30.12 -2.47
C HIS A 220 22.95 -30.34 -3.21
N CYS A 221 21.86 -29.73 -2.80
CA CYS A 221 20.59 -29.79 -3.51
C CYS A 221 20.34 -28.56 -4.40
N VAL A 222 20.57 -27.35 -3.88
CA VAL A 222 20.18 -26.10 -4.58
C VAL A 222 21.07 -25.80 -5.77
N ILE A 223 22.41 -25.81 -5.60
CA ILE A 223 23.35 -25.48 -6.68
C ILE A 223 23.24 -26.42 -7.87
N PRO A 224 23.28 -27.78 -7.72
CA PRO A 224 23.15 -28.67 -8.84
C PRO A 224 21.82 -28.57 -9.59
N ASN A 225 20.73 -28.25 -8.87
CA ASN A 225 19.43 -28.07 -9.49
C ASN A 225 19.34 -26.80 -10.33
N LEU A 226 19.99 -25.69 -9.91
CA LEU A 226 20.11 -24.48 -10.72
C LEU A 226 20.87 -24.73 -12.02
N ASP A 227 21.95 -25.53 -11.99
CA ASP A 227 22.69 -25.93 -13.19
C ASP A 227 21.84 -26.80 -14.13
N GLN A 228 20.99 -27.67 -13.58
CA GLN A 228 20.08 -28.49 -14.38
C GLN A 228 18.98 -27.67 -15.05
N ILE A 229 18.44 -26.63 -14.37
CA ILE A 229 17.48 -25.68 -14.98
C ILE A 229 18.14 -24.98 -16.18
N GLY A 230 19.40 -24.57 -16.06
CA GLY A 230 20.15 -23.97 -17.16
C GLY A 230 20.26 -24.92 -18.38
N ARG A 231 20.46 -26.21 -18.16
CA ARG A 231 20.55 -27.22 -19.23
C ARG A 231 19.19 -27.51 -19.86
N ALA A 232 18.09 -27.39 -19.14
CA ALA A 232 16.74 -27.58 -19.66
C ALA A 232 16.29 -26.46 -20.62
N HIS A 233 17.06 -25.37 -20.69
CA HIS A 233 16.83 -24.21 -21.57
C HIS A 233 17.64 -24.30 -22.90
N VAL A 234 18.54 -25.23 -23.04
CA VAL A 234 19.35 -25.47 -24.26
C VAL A 234 18.79 -26.63 -25.02
#